data_1eed3c1a75359828471172756d684f75
#
_entry.id   1eed3c1a75359828471172756d684f75
#
_cell.length_a   1.000
_cell.length_b   1.000
_cell.length_c   1.000
_cell.angle_alpha   90.00
_cell.angle_beta   90.00
_cell.angle_gamma   90.00
#
_symmetry.space_group_name_H-M   'P 1'
#
loop_
_entity.id
_entity.type
_entity.pdbx_description
1 polymer ?
#
loop_
_entity_poly.entity_id
_entity_poly.type
_entity_poly.pdbx_seq_one_letter_code
_entity_poly.pdbx_strand_id
1 'polypeptide(L)'
;MIQPLFETLNELEYYKKPNPKSLGTEWLEGSFYPLLKPYSNEKDILHTLCLHIVHQISSVLIKHNINSVYLSGGGAKNKFITKSLQKQFKGRLIIPNTDTVDFKEAIIFAYLGYCYILNKPTTIQTVTGATIALSTGVFHKPGFTTYPQP
;
A
#
# COMPACT_ATOMS: atom_id res chain seq x y z
N MET A 1 21.68 5.60 -10.44
CA MET A 1 21.35 5.29 -9.01
C MET A 1 22.41 5.91 -8.12
N ILE A 2 22.00 6.53 -7.04
CA ILE A 2 22.88 7.14 -6.03
C ILE A 2 23.11 6.09 -4.92
N GLN A 3 24.28 5.43 -4.95
CA GLN A 3 24.56 4.30 -4.07
C GLN A 3 24.48 4.66 -2.57
N PRO A 4 25.10 5.76 -2.09
CA PRO A 4 25.01 6.13 -0.66
C PRO A 4 23.57 6.39 -0.21
N LEU A 5 22.73 7.02 -1.06
CA LEU A 5 21.32 7.25 -0.74
C LEU A 5 20.57 5.92 -0.64
N PHE A 6 20.79 5.00 -1.57
CA PHE A 6 20.16 3.69 -1.57
C PHE A 6 20.46 2.90 -0.28
N GLU A 7 21.71 2.90 0.14
CA GLU A 7 22.15 2.23 1.37
C GLU A 7 21.50 2.87 2.61
N THR A 8 21.58 4.19 2.74
CA THR A 8 20.97 4.92 3.86
C THR A 8 19.45 4.70 3.96
N LEU A 9 18.74 4.73 2.83
CA LEU A 9 17.31 4.47 2.80
C LEU A 9 16.97 3.05 3.28
N ASN A 10 17.75 2.05 2.91
CA ASN A 10 17.49 0.67 3.30
C ASN A 10 17.84 0.38 4.77
N GLU A 11 18.65 1.23 5.41
CA GLU A 11 19.01 1.12 6.82
C GLU A 11 18.09 1.85 7.78
N LEU A 12 17.08 2.56 7.27
CA LEU A 12 16.12 3.28 8.11
C LEU A 12 15.51 2.36 9.18
N GLU A 13 15.47 2.86 10.42
CA GLU A 13 14.97 2.13 11.60
C GLU A 13 13.55 1.53 11.40
N TYR A 14 12.73 2.18 10.61
CA TYR A 14 11.38 1.68 10.29
C TYR A 14 11.42 0.24 9.72
N TYR A 15 12.37 -0.07 8.86
CA TYR A 15 12.46 -1.39 8.23
C TYR A 15 12.93 -2.48 9.19
N LYS A 16 13.63 -2.10 10.24
CA LYS A 16 14.15 -3.00 11.31
C LYS A 16 13.09 -3.33 12.37
N LYS A 17 12.06 -2.48 12.51
CA LYS A 17 11.00 -2.66 13.52
C LYS A 17 10.21 -3.95 13.30
N PRO A 18 9.82 -4.67 14.38
CA PRO A 18 8.92 -5.81 14.29
C PRO A 18 7.50 -5.37 13.90
N ASN A 19 6.69 -6.33 13.44
CA ASN A 19 5.26 -6.12 13.23
C ASN A 19 4.48 -6.21 14.56
N PRO A 20 3.30 -5.54 14.68
CA PRO A 20 2.69 -4.65 13.70
C PRO A 20 3.39 -3.29 13.61
N LYS A 21 3.50 -2.73 12.42
CA LYS A 21 4.07 -1.39 12.21
C LYS A 21 3.26 -0.61 11.18
N SER A 22 3.11 0.69 11.40
CA SER A 22 2.46 1.62 10.51
C SER A 22 3.40 2.76 10.15
N LEU A 23 3.04 3.52 9.13
CA LEU A 23 3.82 4.62 8.60
C LEU A 23 2.90 5.78 8.30
N GLY A 24 3.19 6.94 8.84
CA GLY A 24 2.45 8.17 8.61
C GLY A 24 3.29 9.21 7.85
N THR A 25 2.66 10.31 7.50
CA THR A 25 3.31 11.44 6.80
C THR A 25 4.43 12.04 7.63
N GLU A 26 4.30 12.05 8.95
CA GLU A 26 5.29 12.57 9.90
C GLU A 26 6.64 11.86 9.75
N TRP A 27 6.59 10.57 9.49
CA TRP A 27 7.83 9.80 9.25
C TRP A 27 8.51 10.21 7.94
N LEU A 28 7.73 10.46 6.88
CA LEU A 28 8.27 10.95 5.62
C LEU A 28 8.99 12.29 5.81
N GLU A 29 8.34 13.22 6.52
CA GLU A 29 8.87 14.56 6.78
C GLU A 29 10.10 14.53 7.69
N GLY A 30 10.06 13.76 8.77
CA GLY A 30 11.12 13.71 9.79
C GLY A 30 12.29 12.82 9.44
N SER A 31 12.08 11.70 8.75
CA SER A 31 13.12 10.69 8.58
C SER A 31 13.52 10.43 7.11
N PHE A 32 12.58 10.59 6.17
CA PHE A 32 12.81 10.21 4.78
C PHE A 32 13.25 11.40 3.91
N TYR A 33 12.47 12.47 3.84
CA TYR A 33 12.79 13.63 3.01
C TYR A 33 14.12 14.32 3.35
N PRO A 34 14.57 14.41 4.61
CA PRO A 34 15.88 14.95 4.93
C PRO A 34 17.03 14.25 4.22
N LEU A 35 16.90 12.94 3.97
CA LEU A 35 17.93 12.15 3.28
C LEU A 35 18.09 12.51 1.80
N LEU A 36 17.07 13.12 1.20
CA LEU A 36 17.09 13.52 -0.21
C LEU A 36 17.78 14.87 -0.42
N LYS A 37 17.79 15.74 0.61
CA LYS A 37 18.29 17.13 0.52
C LYS A 37 19.72 17.28 -0.01
N PRO A 38 20.69 16.37 0.27
CA PRO A 38 22.05 16.49 -0.24
C PRO A 38 22.19 16.30 -1.75
N TYR A 39 21.14 15.81 -2.42
CA TYR A 39 21.17 15.44 -3.84
C TYR A 39 20.31 16.39 -4.66
N SER A 40 20.82 16.80 -5.84
CA SER A 40 20.16 17.77 -6.73
C SER A 40 19.63 17.15 -8.03
N ASN A 41 20.13 15.98 -8.43
CA ASN A 41 19.67 15.33 -9.66
C ASN A 41 18.39 14.53 -9.40
N GLU A 42 17.24 15.12 -9.74
CA GLU A 42 15.92 14.54 -9.52
C GLU A 42 15.75 13.16 -10.20
N LYS A 43 16.31 12.99 -11.41
CA LYS A 43 16.20 11.70 -12.13
C LYS A 43 16.94 10.59 -11.39
N ASP A 44 18.12 10.87 -10.87
CA ASP A 44 18.88 9.90 -10.09
C ASP A 44 18.24 9.62 -8.73
N ILE A 45 17.67 10.65 -8.09
CA ILE A 45 16.88 10.48 -6.86
C ILE A 45 15.70 9.56 -7.13
N LEU A 46 14.83 9.88 -8.10
CA LEU A 46 13.66 9.07 -8.44
C LEU A 46 14.04 7.63 -8.82
N HIS A 47 15.10 7.46 -9.59
CA HIS A 47 15.60 6.13 -9.93
C HIS A 47 16.00 5.35 -8.68
N THR A 48 16.73 5.99 -7.76
CA THR A 48 17.16 5.38 -6.49
C THR A 48 15.97 5.02 -5.61
N LEU A 49 14.98 5.90 -5.51
CA LEU A 49 13.75 5.64 -4.75
C LEU A 49 12.95 4.46 -5.33
N CYS A 50 12.83 4.37 -6.65
CA CYS A 50 12.17 3.22 -7.29
C CYS A 50 12.90 1.90 -6.98
N LEU A 51 14.22 1.89 -7.02
CA LEU A 51 15.02 0.71 -6.66
C LEU A 51 14.91 0.36 -5.18
N HIS A 52 14.87 1.36 -4.30
CA HIS A 52 14.61 1.17 -2.87
C HIS A 52 13.24 0.52 -2.62
N ILE A 53 12.17 1.01 -3.26
CA ILE A 53 10.83 0.40 -3.18
C ILE A 53 10.88 -1.07 -3.61
N VAL A 54 11.50 -1.35 -4.74
CA VAL A 54 11.64 -2.71 -5.26
C VAL A 54 12.42 -3.60 -4.30
N HIS A 55 13.51 -3.09 -3.72
CA HIS A 55 14.33 -3.81 -2.74
C HIS A 55 13.52 -4.17 -1.50
N GLN A 56 12.79 -3.21 -0.93
CA GLN A 56 12.00 -3.43 0.28
C GLN A 56 10.87 -4.44 0.05
N ILE A 57 10.16 -4.33 -1.07
CA ILE A 57 9.10 -5.28 -1.41
C ILE A 57 9.68 -6.69 -1.63
N SER A 58 10.70 -6.82 -2.47
CA SER A 58 11.28 -8.13 -2.79
C SER A 58 11.90 -8.80 -1.56
N SER A 59 12.54 -8.04 -0.67
CA SER A 59 13.10 -8.56 0.59
C SER A 59 12.02 -9.17 1.49
N VAL A 60 10.87 -8.51 1.62
CA VAL A 60 9.73 -9.04 2.39
C VAL A 60 9.17 -10.31 1.74
N LEU A 61 8.99 -10.30 0.42
CA LEU A 61 8.46 -11.45 -0.31
C LEU A 61 9.35 -12.69 -0.17
N ILE A 62 10.66 -12.49 -0.27
CA ILE A 62 11.66 -13.56 -0.11
C ILE A 62 11.67 -14.05 1.33
N LYS A 63 11.73 -13.16 2.30
CA LYS A 63 11.75 -13.49 3.74
C LYS A 63 10.57 -14.36 4.16
N HIS A 64 9.39 -14.12 3.59
CA HIS A 64 8.17 -14.85 3.92
C HIS A 64 7.85 -15.99 2.93
N ASN A 65 8.76 -16.36 2.05
CA ASN A 65 8.59 -17.43 1.06
C ASN A 65 7.32 -17.26 0.21
N ILE A 66 7.00 -16.02 -0.17
CA ILE A 66 5.82 -15.72 -1.00
C ILE A 66 6.11 -16.16 -2.44
N ASN A 67 5.23 -16.97 -3.03
CA ASN A 67 5.39 -17.48 -4.38
C ASN A 67 4.54 -16.73 -5.43
N SER A 68 3.55 -15.95 -4.99
CA SER A 68 2.67 -15.21 -5.88
C SER A 68 2.23 -13.91 -5.25
N VAL A 69 2.26 -12.80 -6.01
CA VAL A 69 1.89 -11.46 -5.57
C VAL A 69 0.94 -10.83 -6.57
N TYR A 70 -0.13 -10.25 -6.07
CA TYR A 70 -1.06 -9.45 -6.84
C TYR A 70 -0.77 -7.96 -6.61
N LEU A 71 -0.34 -7.25 -7.66
CA LEU A 71 -0.06 -5.82 -7.60
C LEU A 71 -1.28 -5.01 -8.00
N SER A 72 -1.65 -4.05 -7.16
CA SER A 72 -2.80 -3.17 -7.39
C SER A 72 -2.49 -1.73 -6.97
N GLY A 73 -3.30 -0.78 -7.43
CA GLY A 73 -3.11 0.65 -7.17
C GLY A 73 -2.16 1.33 -8.16
N GLY A 74 -1.98 2.65 -8.01
CA GLY A 74 -1.23 3.49 -8.96
C GLY A 74 0.21 3.03 -9.21
N GLY A 75 0.89 2.48 -8.19
CA GLY A 75 2.25 1.94 -8.31
C GLY A 75 2.37 0.78 -9.29
N ALA A 76 1.31 -0.01 -9.49
CA ALA A 76 1.27 -1.10 -10.47
C ALA A 76 1.39 -0.61 -11.92
N LYS A 77 1.06 0.66 -12.18
CA LYS A 77 1.23 1.30 -13.49
C LYS A 77 2.66 1.74 -13.79
N ASN A 78 3.52 1.82 -12.77
CA ASN A 78 4.92 2.17 -12.95
C ASN A 78 5.70 1.00 -13.54
N LYS A 79 5.91 1.07 -14.88
CA LYS A 79 6.60 0.01 -15.63
C LYS A 79 8.04 -0.24 -15.17
N PHE A 80 8.71 0.77 -14.61
CA PHE A 80 10.07 0.59 -14.08
C PHE A 80 10.04 -0.25 -12.82
N ILE A 81 9.16 0.08 -11.86
CA ILE A 81 9.00 -0.66 -10.60
C ILE A 81 8.58 -2.11 -10.90
N THR A 82 7.55 -2.31 -11.72
CA THR A 82 7.02 -3.66 -12.00
C THR A 82 8.04 -4.54 -12.70
N LYS A 83 8.77 -4.03 -13.70
CA LYS A 83 9.84 -4.76 -14.38
C LYS A 83 11.02 -5.07 -13.45
N SER A 84 11.42 -4.12 -12.61
CA SER A 84 12.51 -4.31 -11.66
C SER A 84 12.13 -5.32 -10.57
N LEU A 85 10.90 -5.26 -10.09
CA LEU A 85 10.38 -6.24 -9.13
C LEU A 85 10.34 -7.65 -9.75
N GLN A 86 9.87 -7.80 -10.99
CA GLN A 86 9.84 -9.10 -11.69
C GLN A 86 11.25 -9.69 -11.87
N LYS A 87 12.30 -8.87 -12.00
CA LYS A 87 13.69 -9.34 -12.07
C LYS A 87 14.21 -9.86 -10.73
N GLN A 88 13.82 -9.23 -9.63
CA GLN A 88 14.30 -9.61 -8.29
C GLN A 88 13.44 -10.70 -7.65
N PHE A 89 12.14 -10.66 -7.88
CA PHE A 89 11.20 -11.64 -7.34
C PHE A 89 11.04 -12.82 -8.29
N LYS A 90 11.42 -14.02 -7.84
CA LYS A 90 11.36 -15.24 -8.64
C LYS A 90 9.96 -15.87 -8.72
N GLY A 91 9.02 -15.40 -7.89
CA GLY A 91 7.64 -15.87 -7.90
C GLY A 91 6.79 -15.22 -9.00
N ARG A 92 5.51 -15.53 -8.98
CA ARG A 92 4.53 -15.03 -9.95
C ARG A 92 4.06 -13.63 -9.56
N LEU A 93 4.33 -12.65 -10.44
CA LEU A 93 3.81 -11.29 -10.31
C LEU A 93 2.56 -11.14 -11.18
N ILE A 94 1.42 -10.87 -10.56
CA ILE A 94 0.12 -10.73 -11.23
C ILE A 94 -0.23 -9.24 -11.23
N ILE A 95 -0.32 -8.64 -12.40
CA ILE A 95 -0.79 -7.28 -12.59
C ILE A 95 -2.15 -7.36 -13.28
N PRO A 96 -3.24 -6.90 -12.64
CA PRO A 96 -4.56 -6.95 -13.24
C PRO A 96 -4.66 -5.97 -14.43
N ASN A 97 -5.74 -6.08 -15.17
CA ASN A 97 -6.05 -5.11 -16.22
C ASN A 97 -6.24 -3.71 -15.64
N THR A 98 -6.15 -2.70 -16.50
CA THR A 98 -6.23 -1.28 -16.12
C THR A 98 -7.54 -0.97 -15.39
N ASP A 99 -8.66 -1.50 -15.88
CA ASP A 99 -9.97 -1.26 -15.28
C ASP A 99 -10.04 -1.74 -13.83
N THR A 100 -9.53 -2.93 -13.55
CA THR A 100 -9.45 -3.44 -12.16
C THR A 100 -8.57 -2.58 -11.28
N VAL A 101 -7.44 -2.05 -11.80
CA VAL A 101 -6.57 -1.16 -11.04
C VAL A 101 -7.26 0.18 -10.76
N ASP A 102 -7.92 0.75 -11.75
CA ASP A 102 -8.53 2.08 -11.67
C ASP A 102 -9.83 2.08 -10.85
N PHE A 103 -10.65 1.06 -11.01
CA PHE A 103 -11.93 0.93 -10.32
C PHE A 103 -11.87 0.08 -9.04
N LYS A 104 -10.68 -0.27 -8.54
CA LYS A 104 -10.52 -1.10 -7.35
C LYS A 104 -11.33 -0.61 -6.16
N GLU A 105 -11.28 0.68 -5.87
CA GLU A 105 -12.02 1.27 -4.74
C GLU A 105 -13.54 1.20 -4.96
N ALA A 106 -14.00 1.50 -6.17
CA ALA A 106 -15.42 1.38 -6.52
C ALA A 106 -15.91 -0.07 -6.36
N ILE A 107 -15.12 -1.05 -6.79
CA ILE A 107 -15.42 -2.48 -6.61
C ILE A 107 -15.51 -2.84 -5.12
N ILE A 108 -14.55 -2.36 -4.31
CA ILE A 108 -14.54 -2.59 -2.86
C ILE A 108 -15.78 -1.98 -2.22
N PHE A 109 -16.12 -0.73 -2.52
CA PHE A 109 -17.32 -0.07 -1.95
C PHE A 109 -18.61 -0.72 -2.40
N ALA A 110 -18.70 -1.17 -3.66
CA ALA A 110 -19.86 -1.94 -4.13
C ALA A 110 -20.01 -3.26 -3.35
N TYR A 111 -18.90 -3.97 -3.10
CA TYR A 111 -18.92 -5.18 -2.29
C TYR A 111 -19.29 -4.90 -0.81
N LEU A 112 -18.79 -3.82 -0.22
CA LEU A 112 -19.16 -3.42 1.14
C LEU A 112 -20.65 -3.08 1.24
N GLY A 113 -21.21 -2.37 0.24
CA GLY A 113 -22.64 -2.10 0.14
C GLY A 113 -23.47 -3.38 0.00
N TYR A 114 -23.04 -4.32 -0.81
CA TYR A 114 -23.66 -5.64 -0.92
C TYR A 114 -23.64 -6.41 0.43
N CYS A 115 -22.52 -6.41 1.13
CA CYS A 115 -22.42 -7.02 2.46
C CYS A 115 -23.35 -6.34 3.46
N TYR A 116 -23.47 -5.01 3.41
CA TYR A 116 -24.39 -4.26 4.27
C TYR A 116 -25.84 -4.70 4.08
N ILE A 117 -26.30 -4.79 2.82
CA ILE A 117 -27.68 -5.25 2.50
C ILE A 117 -27.93 -6.66 3.05
N LEU A 118 -26.94 -7.53 3.01
CA LEU A 118 -27.03 -8.91 3.49
C LEU A 118 -26.76 -9.07 5.00
N ASN A 119 -26.54 -7.98 5.73
CA ASN A 119 -26.13 -7.99 7.13
C ASN A 119 -24.87 -8.85 7.39
N LYS A 120 -23.95 -8.90 6.43
CA LYS A 120 -22.68 -9.61 6.56
C LYS A 120 -21.63 -8.69 7.19
N PRO A 121 -20.88 -9.16 8.21
CA PRO A 121 -19.80 -8.37 8.78
C PRO A 121 -18.70 -8.13 7.75
N THR A 122 -18.15 -6.91 7.76
CA THR A 122 -17.08 -6.45 6.86
C THR A 122 -15.80 -6.11 7.59
N THR A 123 -15.81 -6.06 8.93
CA THR A 123 -14.63 -5.84 9.75
C THR A 123 -13.92 -7.15 10.07
N ILE A 124 -12.59 -7.12 10.04
CA ILE A 124 -11.74 -8.26 10.40
C ILE A 124 -11.17 -8.00 11.78
N GLN A 125 -11.60 -8.78 12.77
CA GLN A 125 -11.23 -8.63 14.19
C GLN A 125 -9.72 -8.67 14.42
N THR A 126 -9.00 -9.54 13.73
CA THR A 126 -7.54 -9.66 13.83
C THR A 126 -6.78 -8.43 13.31
N VAL A 127 -7.42 -7.61 12.49
CA VAL A 127 -6.84 -6.36 11.95
C VAL A 127 -7.23 -5.17 12.79
N THR A 128 -8.51 -5.10 13.21
CA THR A 128 -9.06 -3.95 13.91
C THR A 128 -8.86 -4.02 15.43
N GLY A 129 -8.61 -5.21 15.99
CA GLY A 129 -8.59 -5.46 17.42
C GLY A 129 -9.98 -5.43 18.06
N ALA A 130 -11.06 -5.36 17.28
CA ALA A 130 -12.42 -5.37 17.77
C ALA A 130 -12.81 -6.74 18.34
N THR A 131 -13.64 -6.75 19.38
CA THR A 131 -14.13 -7.99 20.01
C THR A 131 -15.16 -8.73 19.16
N ILE A 132 -15.88 -8.00 18.28
CA ILE A 132 -16.88 -8.56 17.37
C ILE A 132 -16.65 -8.04 15.95
N ALA A 133 -17.02 -8.85 14.97
CA ALA A 133 -17.07 -8.42 13.58
C ALA A 133 -18.38 -7.67 13.31
N LEU A 134 -18.30 -6.50 12.69
CA LEU A 134 -19.42 -5.61 12.42
C LEU A 134 -19.62 -5.39 10.91
N SER A 135 -20.86 -5.18 10.50
CA SER A 135 -21.17 -4.56 9.23
C SER A 135 -21.03 -3.04 9.41
N THR A 136 -20.15 -2.42 8.66
CA THR A 136 -19.87 -0.99 8.75
C THR A 136 -20.54 -0.23 7.61
N GLY A 137 -20.89 1.01 7.88
CA GLY A 137 -21.53 1.90 6.92
C GLY A 137 -22.94 2.32 7.33
N VAL A 138 -23.45 3.35 6.69
CA VAL A 138 -24.79 3.88 6.88
C VAL A 138 -25.46 4.00 5.51
N PHE A 139 -26.70 3.51 5.41
CA PHE A 139 -27.48 3.63 4.20
C PHE A 139 -28.30 4.92 4.22
N HIS A 140 -28.01 5.86 3.32
CA HIS A 140 -28.77 7.07 3.13
C HIS A 140 -29.82 6.86 2.03
N LYS A 141 -31.09 6.87 2.39
CA LYS A 141 -32.19 6.83 1.40
C LYS A 141 -32.32 8.20 0.70
N PRO A 142 -32.50 8.26 -0.62
CA PRO A 142 -32.82 9.49 -1.31
C PRO A 142 -34.10 10.12 -0.71
N GLY A 143 -34.09 11.41 -0.40
CA GLY A 143 -35.26 12.15 0.13
C GLY A 143 -35.24 12.42 1.64
N PHE A 144 -34.30 11.89 2.41
CA PHE A 144 -34.11 12.31 3.81
C PHE A 144 -33.16 13.50 3.87
N THR A 145 -33.73 14.68 4.10
CA THR A 145 -32.97 15.96 4.24
C THR A 145 -32.60 16.31 5.68
N THR A 146 -32.91 15.47 6.63
CA THR A 146 -32.57 15.74 8.06
C THR A 146 -31.54 14.76 8.54
N TYR A 147 -30.31 15.25 8.73
CA TYR A 147 -29.32 14.61 9.58
C TYR A 147 -29.85 14.69 11.02
N PRO A 148 -29.88 13.60 11.81
CA PRO A 148 -30.05 13.73 13.24
C PRO A 148 -28.89 14.59 13.75
N GLN A 149 -29.22 15.73 14.38
CA GLN A 149 -28.23 16.55 15.06
C GLN A 149 -27.68 15.74 16.24
N PRO A 150 -26.36 15.85 16.56
CA PRO A 150 -25.73 15.14 17.66
C PRO A 150 -26.33 15.47 19.00
#